data_a68ff895a29b1a7d9e760e62f9cf59fa
#
_entry.id   a68ff895a29b1a7d9e760e62f9cf59fa
#
_cell.length_a   1.000
_cell.length_b   1.000
_cell.length_c   1.000
_cell.angle_alpha   90.00
_cell.angle_beta   90.00
_cell.angle_gamma   90.00
#
_symmetry.space_group_name_H-M   'P 1'
#
loop_
_entity.id
_entity.type
_entity.pdbx_description
1 polymer ?
#
loop_
_entity_poly.entity_id
_entity_poly.type
_entity_poly.pdbx_seq_one_letter_code
_entity_poly.pdbx_strand_id
1 'polypeptide(L)'
;MPTVIIDEKQYGPENVGTNDVIHAVIQRRYALDVLKYPVWGMSPCSMTASNGYSEYGVKVLGVRGYKAGVVTPHVTALALYVTPAEAIANLRNLIEKYDIYGQYGFYDAVDPVSGEVAHKYLVLDQGMIFLALANYLGDQCVQKHFAADPIAQKVLPMLKDENFLSN
;
A
#
# COMPACT_ATOMS: atom_id res chain seq x y z
N MET A 1 -4.85 3.26 -3.09
CA MET A 1 -6.05 2.88 -2.33
C MET A 1 -7.29 2.53 -3.18
N PRO A 2 -7.63 3.21 -4.27
CA PRO A 2 -8.75 2.78 -5.11
C PRO A 2 -8.64 1.32 -5.55
N THR A 3 -7.43 0.84 -5.80
CA THR A 3 -7.10 -0.53 -6.23
C THR A 3 -7.70 -1.66 -5.38
N VAL A 4 -8.04 -1.45 -4.12
CA VAL A 4 -8.73 -2.49 -3.32
C VAL A 4 -10.19 -2.65 -3.67
N ILE A 5 -10.79 -1.67 -4.37
CA ILE A 5 -12.20 -1.65 -4.76
C ILE A 5 -12.36 -1.65 -6.28
N ILE A 6 -11.46 -0.97 -7.00
CA ILE A 6 -11.50 -0.78 -8.44
C ILE A 6 -10.37 -1.57 -9.11
N ASP A 7 -10.68 -2.35 -10.13
CA ASP A 7 -9.67 -2.99 -10.98
C ASP A 7 -9.11 -1.96 -11.98
N GLU A 8 -8.15 -1.16 -11.49
CA GLU A 8 -7.54 -0.09 -12.28
C GLU A 8 -6.71 -0.62 -13.45
N LYS A 9 -6.22 -1.87 -13.39
CA LYS A 9 -5.57 -2.52 -14.54
C LYS A 9 -6.56 -2.83 -15.66
N GLN A 10 -7.80 -3.17 -15.31
CA GLN A 10 -8.84 -3.47 -16.29
C GLN A 10 -9.44 -2.20 -16.88
N TYR A 11 -9.74 -1.21 -16.03
CA TYR A 11 -10.51 -0.02 -16.43
C TYR A 11 -9.67 1.16 -16.87
N GLY A 12 -8.39 1.21 -16.53
CA GLY A 12 -7.46 2.27 -16.94
C GLY A 12 -6.02 1.75 -17.03
N PRO A 13 -5.72 0.76 -17.91
CA PRO A 13 -4.43 0.07 -17.92
C PRO A 13 -3.24 0.99 -18.24
N GLU A 14 -3.45 2.00 -19.10
CA GLU A 14 -2.37 2.90 -19.59
C GLU A 14 -2.22 4.16 -18.73
N ASN A 15 -3.10 4.39 -17.77
CA ASN A 15 -3.10 5.57 -16.91
C ASN A 15 -3.07 5.18 -15.42
N VAL A 16 -4.23 5.00 -14.76
CA VAL A 16 -4.28 4.68 -13.32
C VAL A 16 -3.60 3.34 -13.01
N GLY A 17 -3.80 2.30 -13.82
CA GLY A 17 -3.16 1.00 -13.64
C GLY A 17 -1.64 1.05 -13.79
N THR A 18 -1.13 1.82 -14.76
CA THR A 18 0.32 2.07 -14.90
C THR A 18 0.85 2.88 -13.72
N ASN A 19 0.12 3.89 -13.26
CA ASN A 19 0.50 4.70 -12.10
C ASN A 19 0.64 3.85 -10.83
N ASP A 20 -0.23 2.88 -10.60
CA ASP A 20 -0.13 1.95 -9.46
C ASP A 20 1.17 1.16 -9.47
N VAL A 21 1.56 0.65 -10.64
CA VAL A 21 2.82 -0.08 -10.79
C VAL A 21 4.01 0.84 -10.49
N ILE A 22 4.02 2.04 -11.08
CA ILE A 22 5.07 3.05 -10.87
C ILE A 22 5.16 3.40 -9.38
N HIS A 23 4.02 3.63 -8.73
CA HIS A 23 3.96 3.97 -7.31
C HIS A 23 4.57 2.85 -6.44
N ALA A 24 4.20 1.58 -6.66
CA ALA A 24 4.74 0.45 -5.94
C ALA A 24 6.26 0.28 -6.16
N VAL A 25 6.73 0.47 -7.40
CA VAL A 25 8.17 0.40 -7.74
C VAL A 25 8.95 1.53 -7.05
N ILE A 26 8.43 2.75 -7.03
CA ILE A 26 9.07 3.89 -6.35
C ILE A 26 9.12 3.65 -4.85
N GLN A 27 8.02 3.21 -4.23
CA GLN A 27 7.97 2.85 -2.82
C GLN A 27 9.10 1.87 -2.45
N ARG A 28 9.23 0.79 -3.23
CA ARG A 28 10.24 -0.24 -2.99
C ARG A 28 11.65 0.30 -3.19
N ARG A 29 11.94 0.91 -4.35
CA ARG A 29 13.28 1.40 -4.68
C ARG A 29 13.73 2.49 -3.71
N TYR A 30 12.87 3.40 -3.34
CA TYR A 30 13.24 4.46 -2.40
C TYR A 30 13.65 3.89 -1.03
N ALA A 31 12.89 2.94 -0.51
CA ALA A 31 13.21 2.30 0.76
C ALA A 31 14.51 1.47 0.67
N LEU A 32 14.61 0.56 -0.31
CA LEU A 32 15.72 -0.39 -0.40
C LEU A 32 17.00 0.25 -0.93
N ASP A 33 16.91 1.07 -2.00
CA ASP A 33 18.08 1.57 -2.73
C ASP A 33 18.58 2.91 -2.20
N VAL A 34 17.68 3.79 -1.75
CA VAL A 34 18.04 5.13 -1.25
C VAL A 34 18.23 5.14 0.26
N LEU A 35 17.22 4.68 1.02
CA LEU A 35 17.27 4.67 2.48
C LEU A 35 18.02 3.48 3.06
N LYS A 36 18.31 2.45 2.25
CA LYS A 36 18.95 1.20 2.68
C LYS A 36 18.19 0.45 3.77
N TYR A 37 16.88 0.59 3.79
CA TYR A 37 16.01 -0.16 4.68
C TYR A 37 15.89 -1.62 4.20
N PRO A 38 15.79 -2.60 5.11
CA PRO A 38 15.62 -4.01 4.72
C PRO A 38 14.18 -4.36 4.32
N VAL A 39 13.25 -3.42 4.49
CA VAL A 39 11.81 -3.52 4.23
C VAL A 39 11.30 -2.23 3.62
N TRP A 40 10.11 -2.27 2.98
CA TRP A 40 9.55 -1.12 2.29
C TRP A 40 8.04 -0.97 2.51
N GLY A 41 7.49 0.17 2.09
CA GLY A 41 6.10 0.54 2.22
C GLY A 41 5.93 1.64 3.27
N MET A 42 5.90 2.90 2.83
CA MET A 42 5.77 4.06 3.70
C MET A 42 4.45 4.77 3.46
N SER A 43 3.77 5.11 4.53
CA SER A 43 2.51 5.87 4.54
C SER A 43 2.41 6.66 5.84
N PRO A 44 1.56 7.69 5.90
CA PRO A 44 1.18 8.27 7.18
C PRO A 44 0.70 7.20 8.16
N CYS A 45 1.20 7.24 9.39
CA CYS A 45 0.96 6.19 10.39
C CYS A 45 1.27 6.66 11.81
N SER A 46 1.03 5.80 12.77
CA SER A 46 1.42 6.05 14.16
C SER A 46 2.92 6.17 14.31
N MET A 47 3.34 7.10 15.15
CA MET A 47 4.74 7.21 15.56
C MET A 47 5.12 6.03 16.46
N THR A 48 6.30 5.46 16.25
CA THR A 48 6.81 4.34 17.06
C THR A 48 7.19 4.78 18.47
N ALA A 49 7.84 5.93 18.59
CA ALA A 49 8.35 6.46 19.85
C ALA A 49 7.31 7.24 20.71
N SER A 50 6.06 7.39 20.23
CA SER A 50 5.04 8.17 20.95
C SER A 50 3.62 7.77 20.56
N ASN A 51 2.62 8.33 21.24
CA ASN A 51 1.21 8.12 20.88
C ASN A 51 0.72 9.01 19.70
N GLY A 52 1.63 9.70 19.03
CA GLY A 52 1.30 10.57 17.91
C GLY A 52 1.07 9.83 16.58
N TYR A 53 0.66 10.61 15.59
CA TYR A 53 0.53 10.24 14.18
C TYR A 53 1.38 11.19 13.35
N SER A 54 1.99 10.72 12.26
CA SER A 54 2.83 11.56 11.41
C SER A 54 2.70 11.20 9.93
N GLU A 55 2.95 12.21 9.08
CA GLU A 55 2.92 12.09 7.64
C GLU A 55 4.24 11.50 7.10
N TYR A 56 4.46 10.23 7.37
CA TYR A 56 5.56 9.49 6.75
C TYR A 56 5.23 9.12 5.31
N GLY A 57 6.25 8.95 4.48
CA GLY A 57 6.07 8.54 3.10
C GLY A 57 7.34 8.67 2.27
N VAL A 58 7.21 8.33 1.00
CA VAL A 58 8.29 8.49 0.02
C VAL A 58 8.35 9.96 -0.41
N LYS A 59 9.48 10.61 -0.16
CA LYS A 59 9.67 12.05 -0.39
C LYS A 59 9.28 12.50 -1.80
N VAL A 60 9.60 11.71 -2.81
CA VAL A 60 9.35 12.07 -4.22
C VAL A 60 7.90 11.86 -4.67
N LEU A 61 7.07 11.19 -3.87
CA LEU A 61 5.66 10.95 -4.17
C LEU A 61 4.72 11.99 -3.55
N GLY A 62 5.22 12.86 -2.71
CA GLY A 62 4.43 13.88 -2.03
C GLY A 62 4.63 15.28 -2.59
N VAL A 63 3.56 16.05 -2.73
CA VAL A 63 3.58 17.43 -3.25
C VAL A 63 4.51 18.35 -2.43
N ARG A 64 4.57 18.14 -1.10
CA ARG A 64 5.46 18.89 -0.19
C ARG A 64 6.64 18.07 0.32
N GLY A 65 6.80 16.85 -0.19
CA GLY A 65 7.72 15.86 0.33
C GLY A 65 7.27 15.28 1.67
N TYR A 66 7.31 13.96 1.77
CA TYR A 66 7.05 13.26 3.03
C TYR A 66 8.33 13.09 3.84
N LYS A 67 8.16 12.91 5.15
CA LYS A 67 9.25 12.51 6.04
C LYS A 67 9.46 10.99 5.91
N ALA A 68 10.68 10.54 5.65
CA ALA A 68 11.04 9.14 5.81
C ALA A 68 11.15 8.78 7.30
N GLY A 69 11.03 7.51 7.63
CA GLY A 69 11.26 7.08 9.01
C GLY A 69 10.67 5.71 9.34
N VAL A 70 9.46 5.43 8.95
CA VAL A 70 8.77 4.18 9.29
C VAL A 70 8.23 3.45 8.08
N VAL A 71 8.05 2.15 8.22
CA VAL A 71 7.43 1.26 7.24
C VAL A 71 6.13 0.72 7.81
N THR A 72 5.11 0.64 6.97
CA THR A 72 3.76 0.22 7.32
C THR A 72 3.35 -1.01 6.51
N PRO A 73 2.90 -2.11 7.14
CA PRO A 73 2.53 -3.33 6.43
C PRO A 73 1.38 -3.16 5.43
N HIS A 74 0.42 -2.25 5.69
CA HIS A 74 -0.72 -2.05 4.82
C HIS A 74 -0.33 -1.57 3.41
N VAL A 75 0.70 -0.73 3.28
CA VAL A 75 1.20 -0.30 1.95
C VAL A 75 1.75 -1.48 1.17
N THR A 76 2.47 -2.37 1.84
CA THR A 76 2.96 -3.61 1.22
C THR A 76 1.81 -4.52 0.80
N ALA A 77 0.78 -4.65 1.64
CA ALA A 77 -0.41 -5.45 1.31
C ALA A 77 -1.15 -4.88 0.08
N LEU A 78 -1.28 -3.56 -0.04
CA LEU A 78 -1.86 -2.92 -1.23
C LEU A 78 -1.09 -3.24 -2.51
N ALA A 79 0.23 -3.41 -2.43
CA ALA A 79 1.07 -3.76 -3.55
C ALA A 79 0.89 -5.22 -4.04
N LEU A 80 0.17 -6.09 -3.31
CA LEU A 80 -0.22 -7.43 -3.79
C LEU A 80 -0.94 -7.38 -5.14
N TYR A 81 -1.67 -6.32 -5.40
CA TYR A 81 -2.39 -6.12 -6.65
C TYR A 81 -1.46 -5.94 -7.87
N VAL A 82 -0.29 -5.34 -7.70
CA VAL A 82 0.60 -4.96 -8.81
C VAL A 82 1.94 -5.70 -8.82
N THR A 83 2.51 -6.00 -7.64
CA THR A 83 3.80 -6.67 -7.48
C THR A 83 3.72 -7.75 -6.39
N PRO A 84 2.91 -8.82 -6.60
CA PRO A 84 2.60 -9.79 -5.54
C PRO A 84 3.82 -10.51 -4.99
N ALA A 85 4.78 -10.90 -5.83
CA ALA A 85 5.97 -11.61 -5.38
C ALA A 85 6.81 -10.78 -4.41
N GLU A 86 7.06 -9.52 -4.76
CA GLU A 86 7.81 -8.58 -3.93
C GLU A 86 7.05 -8.18 -2.66
N ALA A 87 5.74 -8.04 -2.76
CA ALA A 87 4.90 -7.73 -1.61
C ALA A 87 4.90 -8.88 -0.59
N ILE A 88 4.75 -10.13 -1.04
CA ILE A 88 4.80 -11.32 -0.17
C ILE A 88 6.16 -11.44 0.49
N ALA A 89 7.25 -11.29 -0.28
CA ALA A 89 8.60 -11.33 0.26
C ALA A 89 8.81 -10.25 1.34
N ASN A 90 8.31 -9.04 1.12
CA ASN A 90 8.43 -7.95 2.08
C ASN A 90 7.59 -8.17 3.36
N LEU A 91 6.35 -8.69 3.23
CA LEU A 91 5.53 -9.04 4.40
C LEU A 91 6.19 -10.13 5.25
N ARG A 92 6.84 -11.12 4.63
CA ARG A 92 7.64 -12.13 5.34
C ARG A 92 8.84 -11.51 6.04
N ASN A 93 9.60 -10.66 5.34
CA ASN A 93 10.73 -9.95 5.93
C ASN A 93 10.33 -9.08 7.14
N LEU A 94 9.15 -8.45 7.09
CA LEU A 94 8.62 -7.68 8.22
C LEU A 94 8.41 -8.58 9.44
N ILE A 95 7.78 -9.74 9.28
CA ILE A 95 7.54 -10.70 10.37
C ILE A 95 8.84 -11.31 10.90
N GLU A 96 9.78 -11.63 10.00
CA GLU A 96 11.06 -12.27 10.38
C GLU A 96 12.00 -11.32 11.13
N LYS A 97 11.96 -10.03 10.82
CA LYS A 97 12.92 -9.03 11.35
C LYS A 97 12.41 -8.24 12.54
N TYR A 98 11.09 -8.13 12.69
CA TYR A 98 10.48 -7.23 13.67
C TYR A 98 9.31 -7.92 14.39
N ASP A 99 9.05 -7.51 15.64
CA ASP A 99 7.88 -7.93 16.41
C ASP A 99 6.62 -7.16 15.96
N ILE A 100 6.35 -7.20 14.64
CA ILE A 100 5.29 -6.40 14.00
C ILE A 100 3.98 -7.16 13.80
N TYR A 101 3.90 -8.44 14.21
CA TYR A 101 2.72 -9.27 14.02
C TYR A 101 2.18 -9.77 15.35
N GLY A 102 0.98 -9.35 15.71
CA GLY A 102 0.33 -9.67 16.98
C GLY A 102 -0.97 -10.46 16.82
N GLN A 103 -1.76 -10.48 17.88
CA GLN A 103 -2.99 -11.28 17.96
C GLN A 103 -4.01 -10.97 16.85
N TYR A 104 -4.08 -9.74 16.39
CA TYR A 104 -5.04 -9.28 15.37
C TYR A 104 -4.40 -8.97 14.01
N GLY A 105 -3.22 -9.53 13.74
CA GLY A 105 -2.48 -9.31 12.52
C GLY A 105 -1.33 -8.30 12.68
N PHE A 106 -1.00 -7.59 11.62
CA PHE A 106 0.09 -6.62 11.64
C PHE A 106 -0.22 -5.42 12.53
N TYR A 107 0.74 -5.02 13.35
CA TYR A 107 0.76 -3.69 13.96
C TYR A 107 0.95 -2.61 12.88
N ASP A 108 0.70 -1.36 13.26
CA ASP A 108 0.60 -0.25 12.32
C ASP A 108 1.89 0.09 11.61
N ALA A 109 3.00 0.21 12.34
CA ALA A 109 4.25 0.67 11.77
C ALA A 109 5.48 0.14 12.52
N VAL A 110 6.63 0.10 11.83
CA VAL A 110 7.94 -0.16 12.41
C VAL A 110 8.95 0.87 11.90
N ASP A 111 9.81 1.35 12.79
CA ASP A 111 11.03 2.04 12.40
C ASP A 111 12.09 1.00 11.99
N PRO A 112 12.47 0.91 10.72
CA PRO A 112 13.38 -0.13 10.25
C PRO A 112 14.83 0.05 10.71
N VAL A 113 15.17 1.19 11.29
CA VAL A 113 16.52 1.50 11.81
C VAL A 113 16.64 1.12 13.27
N SER A 114 15.68 1.57 14.11
CA SER A 114 15.69 1.25 15.55
C SER A 114 15.07 -0.09 15.88
N GLY A 115 14.19 -0.61 15.01
CA GLY A 115 13.37 -1.80 15.28
C GLY A 115 12.13 -1.50 16.14
N GLU A 116 11.90 -0.25 16.55
CA GLU A 116 10.73 0.12 17.34
C GLU A 116 9.43 -0.07 16.56
N VAL A 117 8.46 -0.72 17.20
CA VAL A 117 7.14 -1.01 16.63
C VAL A 117 6.06 -0.17 17.29
N ALA A 118 5.20 0.43 16.47
CA ALA A 118 3.96 1.06 16.94
C ALA A 118 2.91 -0.03 17.16
N HIS A 119 2.85 -0.59 18.37
CA HIS A 119 1.93 -1.67 18.76
C HIS A 119 0.47 -1.18 18.83
N LYS A 120 -0.06 -0.76 17.67
CA LYS A 120 -1.42 -0.26 17.48
C LYS A 120 -2.06 -0.95 16.29
N TYR A 121 -3.37 -1.06 16.32
CA TYR A 121 -4.18 -1.52 15.20
C TYR A 121 -5.07 -0.37 14.73
N LEU A 122 -4.79 0.19 13.57
CA LEU A 122 -5.66 1.17 12.95
C LEU A 122 -6.70 0.47 12.09
N VAL A 123 -7.97 0.73 12.32
CA VAL A 123 -9.07 0.08 11.61
C VAL A 123 -8.96 0.27 10.09
N LEU A 124 -8.55 1.46 9.66
CA LEU A 124 -8.35 1.75 8.24
C LEU A 124 -7.28 0.83 7.62
N ASP A 125 -6.14 0.69 8.30
CA ASP A 125 -5.00 -0.08 7.80
C ASP A 125 -5.30 -1.59 7.81
N GLN A 126 -5.95 -2.07 8.86
CA GLN A 126 -6.44 -3.45 8.94
C GLN A 126 -7.46 -3.75 7.83
N GLY A 127 -8.37 -2.81 7.55
CA GLY A 127 -9.34 -2.90 6.46
C GLY A 127 -8.65 -2.98 5.09
N MET A 128 -7.62 -2.15 4.86
CA MET A 128 -6.83 -2.19 3.62
C MET A 128 -6.09 -3.52 3.44
N ILE A 129 -5.45 -4.03 4.50
CA ILE A 129 -4.78 -5.34 4.48
C ILE A 129 -5.80 -6.44 4.16
N PHE A 130 -6.93 -6.44 4.86
CA PHE A 130 -7.98 -7.44 4.66
C PHE A 130 -8.53 -7.45 3.24
N LEU A 131 -8.89 -6.28 2.68
CA LEU A 131 -9.42 -6.16 1.33
C LEU A 131 -8.36 -6.54 0.26
N ALA A 132 -7.11 -6.16 0.46
CA ALA A 132 -6.02 -6.53 -0.44
C ALA A 132 -5.80 -8.06 -0.46
N LEU A 133 -5.80 -8.70 0.71
CA LEU A 133 -5.70 -10.15 0.83
C LEU A 133 -6.93 -10.86 0.25
N ALA A 134 -8.14 -10.35 0.50
CA ALA A 134 -9.37 -10.89 -0.06
C ALA A 134 -9.34 -10.88 -1.60
N ASN A 135 -8.89 -9.78 -2.20
CA ASN A 135 -8.72 -9.72 -3.65
C ASN A 135 -7.66 -10.68 -4.16
N TYR A 136 -6.50 -10.74 -3.49
CA TYR A 136 -5.39 -11.59 -3.93
C TYR A 136 -5.72 -13.08 -3.84
N LEU A 137 -6.36 -13.52 -2.75
CA LEU A 137 -6.69 -14.92 -2.49
C LEU A 137 -8.03 -15.35 -3.15
N GLY A 138 -8.96 -14.41 -3.30
CA GLY A 138 -10.33 -14.63 -3.79
C GLY A 138 -10.55 -14.21 -5.24
N ASP A 139 -9.48 -14.16 -6.06
CA ASP A 139 -9.58 -13.80 -7.48
C ASP A 139 -10.32 -12.48 -7.68
N GLN A 140 -9.85 -11.43 -7.03
CA GLN A 140 -10.38 -10.06 -7.13
C GLN A 140 -11.85 -9.93 -6.69
N CYS A 141 -12.28 -10.73 -5.71
CA CYS A 141 -13.69 -10.82 -5.32
C CYS A 141 -14.31 -9.48 -4.91
N VAL A 142 -13.57 -8.61 -4.22
CA VAL A 142 -14.06 -7.28 -3.80
C VAL A 142 -14.23 -6.38 -5.02
N GLN A 143 -13.25 -6.34 -5.91
CA GLN A 143 -13.29 -5.54 -7.15
C GLN A 143 -14.42 -6.01 -8.08
N LYS A 144 -14.58 -7.32 -8.24
CA LYS A 144 -15.68 -7.91 -9.04
C LYS A 144 -17.05 -7.57 -8.45
N HIS A 145 -17.17 -7.63 -7.12
CA HIS A 145 -18.41 -7.28 -6.45
C HIS A 145 -18.77 -5.79 -6.65
N PHE A 146 -17.80 -4.90 -6.49
CA PHE A 146 -18.00 -3.47 -6.75
C PHE A 146 -18.36 -3.20 -8.21
N ALA A 147 -17.65 -3.82 -9.15
CA ALA A 147 -17.91 -3.64 -10.58
C ALA A 147 -19.27 -4.19 -11.05
N ALA A 148 -19.92 -5.05 -10.27
CA ALA A 148 -21.27 -5.53 -10.55
C ALA A 148 -22.37 -4.51 -10.22
N ASP A 149 -22.05 -3.45 -9.46
CA ASP A 149 -23.02 -2.39 -9.15
C ASP A 149 -23.40 -1.60 -10.41
N PRO A 150 -24.71 -1.34 -10.65
CA PRO A 150 -25.16 -0.64 -11.86
C PRO A 150 -24.64 0.80 -12.01
N ILE A 151 -24.31 1.47 -10.90
CA ILE A 151 -23.71 2.82 -10.93
C ILE A 151 -22.25 2.70 -11.32
N ALA A 152 -21.52 1.76 -10.70
CA ALA A 152 -20.12 1.49 -11.03
C ALA A 152 -19.95 1.15 -12.52
N GLN A 153 -20.81 0.31 -13.08
CA GLN A 153 -20.79 -0.05 -14.51
C GLN A 153 -20.90 1.14 -15.47
N LYS A 154 -21.55 2.22 -15.03
CA LYS A 154 -21.66 3.45 -15.85
C LYS A 154 -20.41 4.32 -15.75
N VAL A 155 -19.72 4.31 -14.63
CA VAL A 155 -18.61 5.22 -14.34
C VAL A 155 -17.25 4.60 -14.65
N LEU A 156 -17.04 3.31 -14.35
CA LEU A 156 -15.76 2.63 -14.54
C LEU A 156 -15.17 2.75 -15.95
N PRO A 157 -15.98 2.67 -17.05
CA PRO A 157 -15.46 2.86 -18.40
C PRO A 157 -14.82 4.24 -18.66
N MET A 158 -15.17 5.27 -17.88
CA MET A 158 -14.64 6.62 -18.03
C MET A 158 -13.16 6.71 -17.59
N LEU A 159 -12.68 5.75 -16.77
CA LEU A 159 -11.29 5.74 -16.31
C LEU A 159 -10.26 5.58 -17.45
N LYS A 160 -10.66 5.01 -18.58
CA LYS A 160 -9.75 4.93 -19.76
C LYS A 160 -9.45 6.30 -20.36
N ASP A 161 -10.34 7.28 -20.17
CA ASP A 161 -10.22 8.59 -20.77
C ASP A 161 -9.35 9.54 -19.91
N GLU A 162 -9.02 9.11 -18.67
CA GLU A 162 -8.09 9.84 -17.80
C GLU A 162 -6.67 9.82 -18.38
N ASN A 163 -6.07 10.99 -18.50
CA ASN A 163 -4.73 11.13 -19.04
C ASN A 163 -3.81 11.88 -18.07
N PHE A 164 -3.01 11.09 -17.32
CA PHE A 164 -2.03 11.64 -16.38
C PHE A 164 -0.70 12.03 -17.03
N LEU A 165 -0.50 11.65 -18.29
CA LEU A 165 0.76 11.83 -19.01
C LEU A 165 0.66 12.89 -20.15
N SER A 166 -0.46 13.60 -20.23
CA SER A 166 -0.56 14.73 -21.18
C SER A 166 0.34 15.87 -20.71
N ASN A 167 1.32 16.17 -21.54
CA ASN A 167 2.30 17.26 -21.41
C ASN A 167 1.67 18.62 -21.13
#